data_06d3be75bc17b0be20c6e719b414ae46
#
_entry.id   06d3be75bc17b0be20c6e719b414ae46
#
_cell.length_a   1.000
_cell.length_b   1.000
_cell.length_c   1.000
_cell.angle_alpha   90.00
_cell.angle_beta   90.00
_cell.angle_gamma   90.00
#
_symmetry.space_group_name_H-M   'P 1'
#
loop_
_entity.id
_entity.type
_entity.pdbx_description
1 polymer ?
#
loop_
_entity_poly.entity_id
_entity_poly.type
_entity_poly.pdbx_seq_one_letter_code
_entity_poly.pdbx_strand_id
1 'polypeptide(L)'
;MPELALIDIDLGSGGSGIGVARVLLDRWGIMSIFVSAQQLEARKNMDAAIGCLHKPFPTRSLVESIEVAKLIQQGAMPLSIPQGLELFVKGAGRYLH
;
A
#
# COMPACT_ATOMS: atom_id res chain seq x y z
N MET A 1 -12.49 13.81 -1.51
CA MET A 1 -12.22 12.68 -2.38
C MET A 1 -10.95 11.96 -1.92
N PRO A 2 -11.01 10.68 -1.71
CA PRO A 2 -9.83 9.96 -1.23
C PRO A 2 -8.73 9.98 -2.27
N GLU A 3 -7.52 10.21 -1.82
CA GLU A 3 -6.34 10.20 -2.66
C GLU A 3 -5.44 9.07 -2.23
N LEU A 4 -4.57 8.68 -3.13
CA LEU A 4 -3.68 7.55 -2.91
C LEU A 4 -2.29 7.91 -3.41
N ALA A 5 -1.29 7.57 -2.63
CA ALA A 5 0.10 7.79 -3.01
C ALA A 5 0.79 6.45 -3.26
N LEU A 6 1.66 6.42 -4.26
CA LEU A 6 2.53 5.28 -4.50
C LEU A 6 3.91 5.69 -4.01
N ILE A 7 4.48 4.94 -3.11
CA ILE A 7 5.75 5.31 -2.49
C ILE A 7 6.72 4.14 -2.55
N ASP A 8 7.82 4.35 -3.27
CA ASP A 8 8.89 3.37 -3.33
C ASP A 8 9.76 3.55 -2.10
N ILE A 9 9.73 2.57 -1.21
CA ILE A 9 10.47 2.65 0.05
C ILE A 9 11.90 2.11 -0.04
N ASP A 10 12.28 1.62 -1.22
CA ASP A 10 13.65 1.16 -1.46
C ASP A 10 14.58 2.29 -1.90
N LEU A 11 14.01 3.44 -2.26
CA LEU A 11 14.81 4.55 -2.77
C LEU A 11 15.44 5.34 -1.64
N GLY A 12 16.66 5.77 -1.90
CA GLY A 12 17.36 6.66 -0.99
C GLY A 12 17.82 5.97 0.27
N SER A 13 18.16 6.77 1.24
CA SER A 13 18.68 6.27 2.48
C SER A 13 17.56 6.07 3.49
N GLY A 14 17.52 4.87 3.95
CA GLY A 14 16.90 4.53 5.20
C GLY A 14 15.52 5.09 5.53
N GLY A 15 14.51 4.71 4.82
CA GLY A 15 13.17 4.92 5.31
C GLY A 15 12.53 6.26 5.03
N SER A 16 13.12 7.08 4.18
CA SER A 16 12.54 8.38 3.85
C SER A 16 11.15 8.23 3.21
N GLY A 17 10.95 7.19 2.40
CA GLY A 17 9.64 6.93 1.80
C GLY A 17 8.58 6.64 2.85
N ILE A 18 8.94 5.89 3.88
CA ILE A 18 8.03 5.59 4.98
C ILE A 18 7.69 6.86 5.74
N GLY A 19 8.68 7.73 5.95
CA GLY A 19 8.43 9.01 6.59
C GLY A 19 7.45 9.87 5.82
N VAL A 20 7.58 9.89 4.50
CA VAL A 20 6.65 10.63 3.66
C VAL A 20 5.24 10.04 3.78
N ALA A 21 5.12 8.72 3.78
CA ALA A 21 3.81 8.07 3.91
C ALA A 21 3.14 8.45 5.22
N ARG A 22 3.89 8.50 6.30
CA ARG A 22 3.33 8.87 7.60
C ARG A 22 2.89 10.32 7.64
N VAL A 23 3.66 11.23 7.06
CA VAL A 23 3.28 12.63 6.98
C VAL A 23 1.99 12.80 6.17
N LEU A 24 1.91 12.11 5.02
CA LEU A 24 0.71 12.18 4.19
C LEU A 24 -0.51 11.69 4.94
N LEU A 25 -0.37 10.62 5.69
CA LEU A 25 -1.49 10.07 6.44
C LEU A 25 -1.87 10.99 7.60
N ASP A 26 -0.89 11.47 8.36
CA ASP A 26 -1.16 12.26 9.56
C ASP A 26 -1.71 13.64 9.24
N ARG A 27 -1.21 14.25 8.17
CA ARG A 27 -1.60 15.65 7.86
C ARG A 27 -2.78 15.74 6.91
N TRP A 28 -2.89 14.80 5.98
CA TRP A 28 -3.91 14.92 4.94
C TRP A 28 -4.82 13.72 4.83
N GLY A 29 -4.60 12.69 5.63
CA GLY A 29 -5.40 11.48 5.55
C GLY A 29 -5.20 10.70 4.25
N ILE A 30 -4.05 10.88 3.60
CA ILE A 30 -3.77 10.21 2.33
C ILE A 30 -3.07 8.89 2.63
N MET A 31 -3.70 7.80 2.20
CA MET A 31 -3.10 6.47 2.33
C MET A 31 -2.13 6.22 1.19
N SER A 32 -1.22 5.29 1.41
CA SER A 32 -0.18 4.95 0.45
C SER A 32 -0.21 3.47 0.11
N ILE A 33 0.34 3.14 -1.06
CA ILE A 33 0.77 1.78 -1.37
C ILE A 33 2.29 1.84 -1.41
N PHE A 34 2.94 1.02 -0.59
CA PHE A 34 4.38 0.88 -0.67
C PHE A 34 4.77 0.02 -1.86
N VAL A 35 5.88 0.34 -2.48
CA VAL A 35 6.49 -0.48 -3.52
C VAL A 35 7.87 -0.85 -3.02
N SER A 36 8.18 -2.13 -2.94
CA SER A 36 9.43 -2.56 -2.32
C SER A 36 9.81 -3.98 -2.67
N ALA A 37 11.11 -4.23 -2.74
CA ALA A 37 11.66 -5.58 -2.77
C ALA A 37 11.90 -6.12 -1.36
N GLN A 38 11.73 -5.29 -0.33
CA GLN A 38 12.03 -5.64 1.05
C GLN A 38 10.75 -5.68 1.87
N GLN A 39 10.17 -6.87 1.97
CA GLN A 39 8.90 -7.05 2.67
C GLN A 39 8.96 -6.67 4.14
N LEU A 40 10.09 -6.93 4.78
CA LEU A 40 10.19 -6.69 6.22
C LEU A 40 10.03 -5.21 6.57
N GLU A 41 10.63 -4.33 5.79
CA GLU A 41 10.48 -2.89 6.06
C GLU A 41 9.05 -2.44 5.89
N ALA A 42 8.39 -2.93 4.86
CA ALA A 42 6.98 -2.59 4.63
C ALA A 42 6.12 -3.08 5.78
N ARG A 43 6.35 -4.30 6.24
CA ARG A 43 5.53 -4.90 7.30
C ARG A 43 5.72 -4.23 8.66
N LYS A 44 6.90 -3.66 8.90
CA LYS A 44 7.13 -2.92 10.15
C LYS A 44 6.32 -1.64 10.21
N ASN A 45 5.77 -1.21 9.08
CA ASN A 45 5.06 0.06 8.99
C ASN A 45 3.68 -0.12 8.36
N MET A 46 3.02 -1.21 8.70
CA MET A 46 1.72 -1.56 8.12
C MET A 46 0.64 -0.51 8.37
N ASP A 47 0.77 0.24 9.45
CA ASP A 47 -0.20 1.26 9.79
C ASP A 47 -0.10 2.51 8.91
N ALA A 48 0.96 2.64 8.12
CA ALA A 48 1.18 3.82 7.30
C ALA A 48 0.71 3.64 5.85
N ALA A 49 0.24 2.43 5.48
CA ALA A 49 -0.11 2.14 4.09
C ALA A 49 -1.25 1.15 4.00
N ILE A 50 -1.89 1.11 2.85
CA ILE A 50 -2.93 0.12 2.56
C ILE A 50 -2.30 -1.24 2.31
N GLY A 51 -1.12 -1.25 1.69
CA GLY A 51 -0.44 -2.48 1.38
C GLY A 51 0.90 -2.23 0.74
N CYS A 52 1.53 -3.31 0.30
CA CYS A 52 2.83 -3.25 -0.36
C CYS A 52 2.82 -4.09 -1.63
N LEU A 53 3.24 -3.48 -2.74
CA LEU A 53 3.40 -4.19 -4.00
C LEU A 53 4.86 -4.59 -4.12
N HIS A 54 5.11 -5.89 -4.19
CA HIS A 54 6.47 -6.44 -4.16
C HIS A 54 7.13 -6.41 -5.52
N LYS A 55 8.36 -5.95 -5.55
CA LYS A 55 9.17 -5.96 -6.77
C LYS A 55 9.78 -7.35 -6.98
N PRO A 56 9.98 -7.77 -8.22
CA PRO A 56 9.50 -7.15 -9.45
C PRO A 56 8.03 -7.45 -9.69
N PHE A 57 7.34 -6.56 -10.39
CA PHE A 57 5.94 -6.77 -10.70
C PHE A 57 5.64 -6.29 -12.12
N PRO A 58 4.67 -6.91 -12.80
CA PRO A 58 4.24 -6.40 -14.10
C PRO A 58 3.39 -5.15 -13.93
N THR A 59 3.36 -4.32 -14.95
CA THR A 59 2.58 -3.08 -14.92
C THR A 59 1.13 -3.33 -14.55
N ARG A 60 0.57 -4.44 -15.02
CA ARG A 60 -0.82 -4.79 -14.68
C ARG A 60 -1.03 -4.85 -13.17
N SER A 61 -0.09 -5.44 -12.45
CA SER A 61 -0.23 -5.55 -10.99
C SER A 61 -0.28 -4.19 -10.32
N LEU A 62 0.48 -3.23 -10.84
CA LEU A 62 0.45 -1.87 -10.31
C LEU A 62 -0.92 -1.25 -10.50
N VAL A 63 -1.47 -1.34 -11.72
CA VAL A 63 -2.78 -0.77 -12.02
C VAL A 63 -3.86 -1.43 -11.17
N GLU A 64 -3.83 -2.75 -11.08
CA GLU A 64 -4.82 -3.48 -10.30
C GLU A 64 -4.70 -3.18 -8.81
N SER A 65 -3.48 -2.95 -8.33
CA SER A 65 -3.27 -2.59 -6.93
C SER A 65 -3.90 -1.24 -6.60
N ILE A 66 -3.78 -0.28 -7.51
CA ILE A 66 -4.41 1.02 -7.34
C ILE A 66 -5.93 0.88 -7.28
N GLU A 67 -6.50 0.05 -8.15
CA GLU A 67 -7.93 -0.19 -8.15
C GLU A 67 -8.40 -0.85 -6.86
N VAL A 68 -7.66 -1.83 -6.38
CA VAL A 68 -7.97 -2.51 -5.11
C VAL A 68 -7.93 -1.49 -3.96
N ALA A 69 -6.90 -0.65 -3.93
CA ALA A 69 -6.77 0.34 -2.86
C ALA A 69 -7.93 1.33 -2.88
N LYS A 70 -8.37 1.74 -4.06
CA LYS A 70 -9.52 2.65 -4.17
C LYS A 70 -10.78 2.00 -3.66
N LEU A 71 -10.99 0.73 -3.98
CA LEU A 71 -12.16 0.00 -3.47
C LEU A 71 -12.15 -0.07 -1.95
N ILE A 72 -11.00 -0.36 -1.37
CA ILE A 72 -10.88 -0.44 0.08
C ILE A 72 -11.16 0.92 0.71
N GLN A 73 -10.68 1.99 0.12
CA GLN A 73 -10.94 3.34 0.62
C GLN A 73 -12.41 3.69 0.57
N GLN A 74 -13.14 3.10 -0.35
CA GLN A 74 -14.59 3.32 -0.49
C GLN A 74 -15.41 2.39 0.40
N GLY A 75 -14.73 1.55 1.18
CA GLY A 75 -15.42 0.59 2.04
C GLY A 75 -15.86 -0.66 1.31
N ALA A 76 -15.42 -0.86 0.07
CA ALA A 76 -15.78 -2.03 -0.70
C ALA A 76 -14.75 -3.13 -0.54
N MET A 77 -15.19 -4.37 -0.75
CA MET A 77 -14.31 -5.52 -0.68
C MET A 77 -13.84 -5.88 -2.09
N PRO A 78 -12.53 -6.00 -2.32
CA PRO A 78 -12.05 -6.42 -3.63
C PRO A 78 -12.41 -7.87 -3.91
N LEU A 79 -12.74 -8.16 -5.17
CA LEU A 79 -13.06 -9.52 -5.57
C LEU A 79 -11.82 -10.40 -5.67
N SER A 80 -10.69 -9.79 -5.98
CA SER A 80 -9.43 -10.51 -6.06
C SER A 80 -8.30 -9.54 -5.76
N ILE A 81 -7.14 -10.09 -5.40
CA ILE A 81 -5.96 -9.31 -5.09
C ILE A 81 -4.89 -9.65 -6.11
N PRO A 82 -4.30 -8.64 -6.77
CA PRO A 82 -3.29 -8.93 -7.79
C PRO A 82 -2.06 -9.58 -7.20
N GLN A 83 -1.38 -10.34 -8.05
CA GLN A 83 -0.15 -11.00 -7.64
C GLN A 83 0.87 -9.96 -7.19
N GLY A 84 1.50 -10.22 -6.07
CA GLY A 84 2.53 -9.35 -5.53
C GLY A 84 2.04 -8.29 -4.57
N LEU A 85 0.73 -8.12 -4.44
CA LEU A 85 0.18 -7.15 -3.49
C LEU A 85 -0.14 -7.83 -2.17
N GLU A 86 0.41 -7.27 -1.09
CA GLU A 86 0.09 -7.68 0.25
C GLU A 86 -0.71 -6.56 0.91
N LEU A 87 -1.89 -6.87 1.42
CA LEU A 87 -2.75 -5.86 2.05
C LEU A 87 -2.50 -5.79 3.54
N PHE A 88 -2.47 -4.57 4.05
CA PHE A 88 -2.21 -4.27 5.46
C PHE A 88 -3.43 -3.74 6.20
N VAL A 89 -4.46 -3.35 5.46
CA VAL A 89 -5.61 -2.68 6.05
C VAL A 89 -6.34 -3.65 6.98
N LYS A 90 -6.66 -3.19 8.19
CA LYS A 90 -7.34 -4.05 9.17
C LYS A 90 -8.63 -4.62 8.64
N GLY A 91 -9.42 -3.81 7.94
CA GLY A 91 -10.64 -4.31 7.34
C GLY A 91 -10.39 -5.41 6.34
N ALA A 92 -9.33 -5.29 5.55
CA ALA A 92 -8.96 -6.32 4.60
C ALA A 92 -8.51 -7.58 5.32
N GLY A 93 -7.83 -7.44 6.46
CA GLY A 93 -7.38 -8.58 7.23
C GLY A 93 -8.52 -9.46 7.71
N ARG A 94 -9.69 -8.88 7.95
CA ARG A 94 -10.83 -9.62 8.41
C ARG A 94 -11.36 -10.60 7.37
N TYR A 95 -11.36 -10.22 6.13
CA TYR A 95 -11.89 -11.08 5.09
C TYR A 95 -10.82 -11.80 4.29
N LEU A 96 -9.59 -11.66 4.68
CA LEU A 96 -8.52 -12.49 4.15
C LEU A 96 -8.35 -13.77 4.96
N HIS A 97 -9.03 -13.85 6.07
CA HIS A 97 -8.99 -15.05 6.93
C HIS A 97 -9.94 -16.13 6.47
#